data_a301fb0df0e38278de63f235c06d1f8e
#
_entry.id   a301fb0df0e38278de63f235c06d1f8e
#
_cell.length_a   1.000
_cell.length_b   1.000
_cell.length_c   1.000
_cell.angle_alpha   90.00
_cell.angle_beta   90.00
_cell.angle_gamma   90.00
#
_symmetry.space_group_name_H-M   'P 1'
#
loop_
_entity.id
_entity.type
_entity.pdbx_description
1 polymer ?
#
loop_
_entity_poly.entity_id
_entity_poly.type
_entity_poly.pdbx_seq_one_letter_code
_entity_poly.pdbx_strand_id
1 'polypeptide(L)'
;MNVTTFQFVTWDGGGNLPPALGIAKELHQRGHAVRVIGEESQHAAVSSAGLSFTAWSHPLASGQAERSADERLTYLIKDVWLNTDLADEVCAVLAWQPADAVVVDCMLEGVLARSAEIPASTVVLVHGLFRSVLAMRDSLIAFGNQLRAAVGLPVLETNQLAWEAKDLVVVTTMREFDGVDDEPASNIRYVGPVLPDLDSTAGWPSPWEATDPRPLVLVSLSTMIGQGSSTLAQRVLDVLADNAIRVVMTTGSLSPETLNAPGNAVVFGVIPHEAILPEVAVMVTHGGHGSVMGALAHGVPLVCIPGVAADQPIVGERIEAVGVGRMVAPDAVGELGDTVAQVLSDTSYRTAARHMEALIRRLDGITGGASAVESALDQR
;
A
#
# COMPACT_ATOMS: atom_id res chain seq x y z
N MET A 1 -29.76 11.78 6.74
CA MET A 1 -28.51 11.66 7.49
C MET A 1 -27.92 13.05 7.63
N ASN A 2 -27.35 13.40 8.77
CA ASN A 2 -26.66 14.67 8.91
C ASN A 2 -25.37 14.61 8.06
N VAL A 3 -25.07 15.69 7.35
CA VAL A 3 -23.80 15.81 6.61
C VAL A 3 -22.68 15.94 7.61
N THR A 4 -21.75 14.99 7.59
CA THR A 4 -20.55 14.97 8.42
C THR A 4 -19.35 15.42 7.59
N THR A 5 -18.37 16.05 8.21
CA THR A 5 -17.14 16.48 7.55
C THR A 5 -15.97 15.62 7.99
N PHE A 6 -15.32 14.96 7.03
CA PHE A 6 -14.11 14.16 7.24
C PHE A 6 -12.90 14.86 6.61
N GLN A 7 -11.80 14.92 7.38
CA GLN A 7 -10.51 15.40 6.92
C GLN A 7 -9.53 14.25 6.83
N PHE A 8 -9.08 13.90 5.63
CA PHE A 8 -7.98 12.94 5.44
C PHE A 8 -6.63 13.66 5.48
N VAL A 9 -5.64 13.03 6.10
CA VAL A 9 -4.29 13.56 6.27
C VAL A 9 -3.33 12.49 5.77
N THR A 10 -2.59 12.78 4.69
CA THR A 10 -1.77 11.81 3.97
C THR A 10 -0.44 12.41 3.51
N TRP A 11 0.44 11.57 2.99
CA TRP A 11 1.73 11.91 2.42
C TRP A 11 1.95 11.10 1.14
N ASP A 12 2.94 11.44 0.31
CA ASP A 12 3.19 10.73 -0.96
C ASP A 12 4.14 9.54 -0.76
N GLY A 13 3.57 8.43 -0.30
CA GLY A 13 4.23 7.12 -0.23
C GLY A 13 3.89 6.20 -1.41
N GLY A 14 3.12 6.69 -2.38
CA GLY A 14 2.65 5.91 -3.53
C GLY A 14 1.55 4.92 -3.16
N GLY A 15 1.87 3.85 -2.46
CA GLY A 15 0.94 2.77 -2.12
C GLY A 15 -0.10 3.11 -1.04
N ASN A 16 0.08 4.17 -0.27
CA ASN A 16 -0.82 4.57 0.81
C ASN A 16 -2.00 5.41 0.33
N LEU A 17 -1.85 6.14 -0.77
CA LEU A 17 -2.92 7.03 -1.27
C LEU A 17 -4.15 6.28 -1.79
N PRO A 18 -4.05 5.19 -2.59
CA PRO A 18 -5.24 4.50 -3.10
C PRO A 18 -6.22 4.02 -2.02
N PRO A 19 -5.79 3.39 -0.89
CA PRO A 19 -6.70 3.03 0.19
C PRO A 19 -7.40 4.25 0.82
N ALA A 20 -6.66 5.32 1.07
CA ALA A 20 -7.23 6.56 1.60
C ALA A 20 -8.28 7.15 0.66
N LEU A 21 -7.98 7.24 -0.65
CA LEU A 21 -8.91 7.77 -1.64
C LEU A 21 -10.13 6.87 -1.85
N GLY A 22 -9.98 5.55 -1.81
CA GLY A 22 -11.10 4.62 -1.92
C GLY A 22 -12.14 4.86 -0.82
N ILE A 23 -11.70 4.94 0.43
CA ILE A 23 -12.55 5.20 1.59
C ILE A 23 -13.11 6.62 1.55
N ALA A 24 -12.28 7.62 1.23
CA ALA A 24 -12.69 9.03 1.14
C ALA A 24 -13.78 9.24 0.08
N LYS A 25 -13.63 8.61 -1.09
CA LYS A 25 -14.60 8.66 -2.19
C LYS A 25 -15.93 8.01 -1.79
N GLU A 26 -15.90 6.89 -1.11
CA GLU A 26 -17.12 6.21 -0.61
C GLU A 26 -17.85 7.10 0.40
N LEU A 27 -17.16 7.71 1.37
CA LEU A 27 -17.76 8.67 2.30
C LEU A 27 -18.40 9.85 1.55
N HIS A 28 -17.73 10.36 0.52
CA HIS A 28 -18.28 11.42 -0.32
C HIS A 28 -19.54 10.96 -1.07
N GLN A 29 -19.57 9.76 -1.62
CA GLN A 29 -20.74 9.18 -2.28
C GLN A 29 -21.93 8.96 -1.32
N ARG A 30 -21.64 8.72 -0.04
CA ARG A 30 -22.67 8.66 1.03
C ARG A 30 -23.21 10.04 1.41
N GLY A 31 -22.71 11.12 0.81
CA GLY A 31 -23.18 12.48 1.00
C GLY A 31 -22.46 13.26 2.09
N HIS A 32 -21.30 12.78 2.55
CA HIS A 32 -20.46 13.50 3.50
C HIS A 32 -19.57 14.54 2.79
N ALA A 33 -19.14 15.57 3.54
CA ALA A 33 -18.10 16.47 3.08
C ALA A 33 -16.72 15.85 3.37
N VAL A 34 -15.90 15.67 2.33
CA VAL A 34 -14.59 15.03 2.46
C VAL A 34 -13.51 15.92 1.87
N ARG A 35 -12.43 16.13 2.63
CA ARG A 35 -11.28 16.93 2.25
C ARG A 35 -9.99 16.15 2.52
N VAL A 36 -8.93 16.46 1.79
CA VAL A 36 -7.63 15.79 1.91
C VAL A 36 -6.54 16.86 2.11
N ILE A 37 -5.70 16.67 3.12
CA ILE A 37 -4.41 17.36 3.28
C ILE A 37 -3.32 16.39 2.82
N GLY A 38 -2.42 16.84 1.95
CA GLY A 38 -1.38 15.98 1.41
C GLY A 38 -0.28 16.77 0.70
N GLU A 39 0.62 16.05 0.05
CA GLU A 39 1.67 16.65 -0.79
C GLU A 39 1.07 17.12 -2.13
N GLU A 40 1.64 18.19 -2.71
CA GLU A 40 1.17 18.76 -3.99
C GLU A 40 1.13 17.72 -5.13
N SER A 41 2.04 16.75 -5.11
CA SER A 41 2.05 15.61 -6.06
C SER A 41 0.75 14.80 -6.07
N GLN A 42 0.01 14.79 -4.97
CA GLN A 42 -1.25 14.05 -4.80
C GLN A 42 -2.48 14.83 -5.31
N HIS A 43 -2.34 16.13 -5.58
CA HIS A 43 -3.45 17.02 -5.95
C HIS A 43 -4.27 16.50 -7.14
N ALA A 44 -3.58 16.07 -8.20
CA ALA A 44 -4.27 15.58 -9.41
C ALA A 44 -5.14 14.34 -9.13
N ALA A 45 -4.64 13.40 -8.33
CA ALA A 45 -5.35 12.18 -7.96
C ALA A 45 -6.56 12.48 -7.07
N VAL A 46 -6.39 13.35 -6.05
CA VAL A 46 -7.48 13.76 -5.14
C VAL A 46 -8.57 14.51 -5.90
N SER A 47 -8.19 15.46 -6.76
CA SER A 47 -9.14 16.23 -7.58
C SER A 47 -9.90 15.36 -8.58
N SER A 48 -9.23 14.37 -9.18
CA SER A 48 -9.87 13.39 -10.08
C SER A 48 -10.88 12.49 -9.34
N ALA A 49 -10.71 12.31 -8.03
CA ALA A 49 -11.68 11.62 -7.18
C ALA A 49 -12.88 12.52 -6.77
N GLY A 50 -12.91 13.78 -7.19
CA GLY A 50 -13.97 14.76 -6.86
C GLY A 50 -13.85 15.33 -5.44
N LEU A 51 -12.69 15.21 -4.79
CA LEU A 51 -12.46 15.63 -3.43
C LEU A 51 -11.71 16.97 -3.36
N SER A 52 -11.94 17.73 -2.29
CA SER A 52 -11.21 18.97 -2.02
C SER A 52 -9.79 18.64 -1.49
N PHE A 53 -8.80 19.40 -1.94
CA PHE A 53 -7.39 19.21 -1.59
C PHE A 53 -6.79 20.47 -0.97
N THR A 54 -5.95 20.27 0.05
CA THR A 54 -5.09 21.29 0.64
C THR A 54 -3.66 20.74 0.67
N ALA A 55 -2.72 21.44 0.03
CA ALA A 55 -1.32 21.05 0.10
C ALA A 55 -0.73 21.39 1.47
N TRP A 56 0.22 20.57 1.95
CA TRP A 56 1.09 20.95 3.04
C TRP A 56 1.77 22.28 2.73
N SER A 57 1.82 23.21 3.69
CA SER A 57 2.59 24.44 3.57
C SER A 57 4.08 24.20 3.81
N HIS A 58 4.40 23.16 4.56
CA HIS A 58 5.78 22.68 4.71
C HIS A 58 6.23 22.04 3.39
N PRO A 59 7.33 22.48 2.75
CA PRO A 59 7.78 21.86 1.51
C PRO A 59 8.31 20.46 1.80
N LEU A 60 7.42 19.46 1.79
CA LEU A 60 7.82 18.07 1.78
C LEU A 60 8.46 17.80 0.41
N ALA A 61 9.78 18.04 0.37
CA ALA A 61 10.76 17.73 -0.68
C ALA A 61 10.34 17.72 -2.15
N SER A 62 10.48 18.84 -2.78
CA SER A 62 11.01 18.88 -4.15
C SER A 62 12.41 18.24 -4.16
N GLY A 63 12.67 17.22 -4.99
CA GLY A 63 14.01 16.63 -5.17
C GLY A 63 14.22 15.23 -4.60
N GLN A 64 13.18 14.45 -4.31
CA GLN A 64 13.34 13.05 -3.88
C GLN A 64 14.05 12.16 -4.92
N ALA A 65 13.94 12.48 -6.20
CA ALA A 65 14.58 11.71 -7.28
C ALA A 65 16.11 11.82 -7.30
N GLU A 66 16.68 12.87 -6.70
CA GLU A 66 18.13 13.13 -6.68
C GLU A 66 18.83 12.58 -5.42
N ARG A 67 18.07 12.07 -4.43
CA ARG A 67 18.61 11.54 -3.17
C ARG A 67 18.99 10.07 -3.30
N SER A 68 20.06 9.67 -2.63
CA SER A 68 20.37 8.26 -2.39
C SER A 68 19.26 7.59 -1.57
N ALA A 69 19.21 6.26 -1.55
CA ALA A 69 18.20 5.51 -0.79
C ALA A 69 18.24 5.86 0.71
N ASP A 70 19.45 5.98 1.29
CA ASP A 70 19.63 6.30 2.71
C ASP A 70 19.23 7.74 3.05
N GLU A 71 19.55 8.69 2.17
CA GLU A 71 19.13 10.09 2.34
C GLU A 71 17.62 10.24 2.24
N ARG A 72 17.00 9.47 1.33
CA ARG A 72 15.54 9.45 1.21
C ARG A 72 14.87 8.86 2.44
N LEU A 73 15.35 7.74 2.94
CA LEU A 73 14.82 7.12 4.16
C LEU A 73 14.97 8.06 5.36
N THR A 74 16.14 8.68 5.51
CA THR A 74 16.39 9.66 6.58
C THR A 74 15.41 10.83 6.51
N TYR A 75 15.17 11.36 5.31
CA TYR A 75 14.20 12.42 5.07
C TYR A 75 12.78 11.97 5.42
N LEU A 76 12.32 10.80 4.94
CA LEU A 76 10.99 10.28 5.25
C LEU A 76 10.78 10.14 6.76
N ILE A 77 11.77 9.61 7.47
CA ILE A 77 11.69 9.45 8.92
C ILE A 77 11.60 10.80 9.62
N LYS A 78 12.47 11.75 9.32
CA LYS A 78 12.61 13.00 10.09
C LYS A 78 11.60 14.06 9.67
N ASP A 79 11.47 14.26 8.35
CA ASP A 79 10.78 15.44 7.83
C ASP A 79 9.31 15.12 7.47
N VAL A 80 8.94 13.82 7.39
CA VAL A 80 7.57 13.38 7.10
C VAL A 80 6.97 12.63 8.28
N TRP A 81 7.48 11.42 8.57
CA TRP A 81 6.78 10.52 9.50
C TRP A 81 6.81 10.98 10.94
N LEU A 82 7.93 11.46 11.42
CA LEU A 82 8.10 11.91 12.81
C LEU A 82 8.04 13.44 12.97
N ASN A 83 7.66 14.15 11.92
CA ASN A 83 7.54 15.60 11.95
C ASN A 83 6.31 16.03 12.74
N THR A 84 6.52 16.55 13.95
CA THR A 84 5.44 17.02 14.84
C THR A 84 4.84 18.36 14.40
N ASP A 85 5.54 19.15 13.57
CA ASP A 85 5.05 20.45 13.08
C ASP A 85 3.86 20.28 12.11
N LEU A 86 3.75 19.12 11.46
CA LEU A 86 2.59 18.79 10.62
C LEU A 86 1.28 18.75 11.43
N ALA A 87 1.34 18.47 12.73
CA ALA A 87 0.16 18.56 13.59
C ALA A 87 -0.34 20.00 13.73
N ASP A 88 0.56 20.98 13.79
CA ASP A 88 0.18 22.41 13.83
C ASP A 88 -0.52 22.82 12.54
N GLU A 89 -0.06 22.31 11.38
CA GLU A 89 -0.74 22.57 10.10
C GLU A 89 -2.15 21.95 10.06
N VAL A 90 -2.30 20.71 10.54
CA VAL A 90 -3.62 20.08 10.65
C VAL A 90 -4.54 20.91 11.55
N CYS A 91 -4.06 21.32 12.73
CA CYS A 91 -4.85 22.15 13.66
C CYS A 91 -5.20 23.52 13.04
N ALA A 92 -4.27 24.14 12.31
CA ALA A 92 -4.54 25.41 11.62
C ALA A 92 -5.61 25.25 10.53
N VAL A 93 -5.58 24.19 9.73
CA VAL A 93 -6.61 23.90 8.73
C VAL A 93 -7.95 23.65 9.41
N LEU A 94 -8.00 22.89 10.50
CA LEU A 94 -9.24 22.60 11.23
C LEU A 94 -9.82 23.82 11.94
N ALA A 95 -9.00 24.77 12.38
CA ALA A 95 -9.44 26.04 12.95
C ALA A 95 -10.19 26.89 11.91
N TRP A 96 -9.79 26.80 10.66
CA TRP A 96 -10.39 27.53 9.53
C TRP A 96 -11.52 26.72 8.86
N GLN A 97 -11.35 25.41 8.74
CA GLN A 97 -12.30 24.47 8.16
C GLN A 97 -12.54 23.30 9.14
N PRO A 98 -13.43 23.43 10.12
CA PRO A 98 -13.69 22.37 11.09
C PRO A 98 -14.09 21.05 10.43
N ALA A 99 -13.68 19.93 11.06
CA ALA A 99 -14.10 18.59 10.69
C ALA A 99 -14.63 17.84 11.93
N ASP A 100 -15.51 16.87 11.70
CA ASP A 100 -16.05 16.03 12.76
C ASP A 100 -15.09 14.89 13.09
N ALA A 101 -14.40 14.38 12.08
CA ALA A 101 -13.33 13.39 12.24
C ALA A 101 -12.14 13.65 11.30
N VAL A 102 -10.95 13.25 11.76
CA VAL A 102 -9.69 13.33 11.02
C VAL A 102 -9.15 11.92 10.84
N VAL A 103 -8.94 11.51 9.59
CA VAL A 103 -8.36 10.20 9.22
C VAL A 103 -6.90 10.43 8.87
N VAL A 104 -6.00 9.92 9.69
CA VAL A 104 -4.55 10.13 9.57
C VAL A 104 -3.87 8.86 9.13
N ASP A 105 -3.00 8.95 8.12
CA ASP A 105 -2.14 7.83 7.70
C ASP A 105 -1.23 7.38 8.85
N CYS A 106 -1.14 6.07 9.08
CA CYS A 106 -0.40 5.48 10.19
C CYS A 106 1.09 5.81 10.23
N MET A 107 1.67 6.23 9.10
CA MET A 107 3.06 6.64 9.02
C MET A 107 3.31 8.06 9.56
N LEU A 108 2.27 8.89 9.65
CA LEU A 108 2.37 10.25 10.16
C LEU A 108 2.38 10.27 11.70
N GLU A 109 3.33 9.56 12.29
CA GLU A 109 3.51 9.42 13.74
C GLU A 109 3.68 10.77 14.45
N GLY A 110 4.28 11.77 13.81
CA GLY A 110 4.40 13.12 14.36
C GLY A 110 3.04 13.79 14.56
N VAL A 111 2.11 13.61 13.61
CA VAL A 111 0.72 14.08 13.73
C VAL A 111 -0.03 13.28 14.78
N LEU A 112 0.09 11.95 14.74
CA LEU A 112 -0.60 11.03 15.66
C LEU A 112 -0.14 11.19 17.11
N ALA A 113 1.13 11.49 17.34
CA ALA A 113 1.66 11.77 18.66
C ALA A 113 0.99 12.98 19.35
N ARG A 114 0.47 13.90 18.54
CA ARG A 114 -0.23 15.12 18.99
C ARG A 114 -1.74 15.05 18.73
N SER A 115 -2.30 13.85 18.50
CA SER A 115 -3.74 13.68 18.23
C SER A 115 -4.66 14.28 19.31
N ALA A 116 -4.21 14.32 20.56
CA ALA A 116 -4.96 14.97 21.66
C ALA A 116 -5.19 16.49 21.47
N GLU A 117 -4.41 17.14 20.61
CA GLU A 117 -4.52 18.56 20.27
C GLU A 117 -5.48 18.79 19.09
N ILE A 118 -5.78 17.74 18.33
CA ILE A 118 -6.70 17.79 17.18
C ILE A 118 -8.14 17.91 17.70
N PRO A 119 -8.88 18.97 17.34
CA PRO A 119 -10.23 19.23 17.87
C PRO A 119 -11.32 18.39 17.19
N ALA A 120 -11.01 17.13 16.82
CA ALA A 120 -11.89 16.20 16.12
C ALA A 120 -11.60 14.77 16.55
N SER A 121 -12.51 13.82 16.26
CA SER A 121 -12.19 12.39 16.46
C SER A 121 -11.07 11.98 15.51
N THR A 122 -10.05 11.27 16.01
CA THR A 122 -8.93 10.81 15.20
C THR A 122 -9.10 9.34 14.84
N VAL A 123 -8.98 9.04 13.56
CA VAL A 123 -8.97 7.69 13.01
C VAL A 123 -7.62 7.43 12.38
N VAL A 124 -6.97 6.34 12.75
CA VAL A 124 -5.70 5.92 12.14
C VAL A 124 -5.98 5.00 10.97
N LEU A 125 -5.46 5.33 9.79
CA LEU A 125 -5.57 4.48 8.60
C LEU A 125 -4.26 3.72 8.36
N VAL A 126 -4.30 2.41 8.57
CA VAL A 126 -3.22 1.49 8.23
C VAL A 126 -3.45 0.98 6.80
N HIS A 127 -2.65 1.48 5.87
CA HIS A 127 -2.79 1.24 4.42
C HIS A 127 -2.13 -0.07 3.94
N GLY A 128 -1.67 -0.93 4.85
CA GLY A 128 -1.00 -2.19 4.56
C GLY A 128 -1.13 -3.16 5.74
N LEU A 129 -0.07 -3.95 5.99
CA LEU A 129 -0.04 -4.88 7.11
C LEU A 129 0.15 -4.13 8.43
N PHE A 130 -0.68 -4.44 9.42
CA PHE A 130 -0.51 -3.94 10.78
C PHE A 130 0.78 -4.47 11.41
N ARG A 131 1.13 -5.72 11.11
CA ARG A 131 2.43 -6.33 11.46
C ARG A 131 3.63 -5.48 11.01
N SER A 132 3.58 -4.89 9.83
CA SER A 132 4.66 -4.03 9.34
C SER A 132 4.79 -2.74 10.16
N VAL A 133 3.66 -2.17 10.59
CA VAL A 133 3.64 -0.99 11.48
C VAL A 133 4.27 -1.35 12.82
N LEU A 134 3.93 -2.51 13.41
CA LEU A 134 4.54 -2.98 14.66
C LEU A 134 6.05 -3.17 14.54
N ALA A 135 6.50 -3.80 13.45
CA ALA A 135 7.93 -4.00 13.22
C ALA A 135 8.69 -2.68 13.04
N MET A 136 8.09 -1.72 12.34
CA MET A 136 8.68 -0.40 12.14
C MET A 136 8.74 0.41 13.43
N ARG A 137 7.69 0.38 14.26
CA ARG A 137 7.69 0.98 15.60
C ARG A 137 8.91 0.54 16.40
N ASP A 138 9.16 -0.77 16.47
CA ASP A 138 10.25 -1.32 17.26
C ASP A 138 11.63 -0.82 16.77
N SER A 139 11.75 -0.57 15.47
CA SER A 139 12.97 -0.02 14.86
C SER A 139 13.13 1.48 15.09
N LEU A 140 12.05 2.23 15.20
CA LEU A 140 12.09 3.71 15.23
C LEU A 140 11.83 4.30 16.62
N ILE A 141 11.44 3.49 17.62
CA ILE A 141 10.99 3.97 18.93
C ILE A 141 12.03 4.85 19.65
N ALA A 142 13.32 4.51 19.57
CA ALA A 142 14.37 5.29 20.22
C ALA A 142 14.48 6.70 19.60
N PHE A 143 14.40 6.80 18.30
CA PHE A 143 14.44 8.08 17.58
C PHE A 143 13.13 8.86 17.77
N GLY A 144 11.99 8.21 17.67
CA GLY A 144 10.69 8.80 17.95
C GLY A 144 10.61 9.39 19.36
N ASN A 145 11.15 8.69 20.38
CA ASN A 145 11.18 9.18 21.74
C ASN A 145 12.07 10.41 21.92
N GLN A 146 13.17 10.55 21.15
CA GLN A 146 13.97 11.78 21.17
C GLN A 146 13.16 12.98 20.66
N LEU A 147 12.41 12.79 19.57
CA LEU A 147 11.57 13.86 19.01
C LEU A 147 10.40 14.21 19.95
N ARG A 148 9.75 13.20 20.54
CA ARG A 148 8.67 13.40 21.52
C ARG A 148 9.16 14.22 22.72
N ALA A 149 10.33 13.85 23.27
CA ALA A 149 10.92 14.59 24.37
C ALA A 149 11.25 16.06 24.01
N ALA A 150 11.71 16.32 22.78
CA ALA A 150 12.00 17.67 22.30
C ALA A 150 10.77 18.59 22.27
N VAL A 151 9.57 18.03 22.07
CA VAL A 151 8.29 18.78 22.06
C VAL A 151 7.48 18.57 23.35
N GLY A 152 8.09 18.01 24.41
CA GLY A 152 7.46 17.87 25.72
C GLY A 152 6.41 16.74 25.83
N LEU A 153 6.37 15.81 24.88
CA LEU A 153 5.49 14.65 24.92
C LEU A 153 6.12 13.51 25.75
N PRO A 154 5.28 12.69 26.44
CA PRO A 154 5.77 11.50 27.13
C PRO A 154 6.46 10.53 26.18
N VAL A 155 7.55 9.91 26.64
CA VAL A 155 8.19 8.82 25.90
C VAL A 155 7.28 7.59 25.87
N LEU A 156 7.36 6.82 24.80
CA LEU A 156 6.64 5.56 24.64
C LEU A 156 7.49 4.40 25.16
N GLU A 157 6.83 3.43 25.78
CA GLU A 157 7.46 2.15 26.10
C GLU A 157 7.61 1.29 24.84
N THR A 158 8.48 0.28 24.91
CA THR A 158 8.91 -0.52 23.74
C THR A 158 7.78 -1.25 23.00
N ASN A 159 6.61 -1.38 23.62
CA ASN A 159 5.45 -2.07 23.05
C ASN A 159 4.24 -1.16 22.81
N GLN A 160 4.43 0.16 22.90
CA GLN A 160 3.33 1.13 22.71
C GLN A 160 3.40 1.81 21.34
N LEU A 161 2.25 1.92 20.70
CA LEU A 161 2.04 2.85 19.59
C LEU A 161 1.52 4.18 20.15
N ALA A 162 1.89 5.30 19.49
CA ALA A 162 1.49 6.64 19.95
C ALA A 162 -0.03 6.82 20.01
N TRP A 163 -0.78 6.02 19.27
CA TRP A 163 -2.21 6.13 19.03
C TRP A 163 -3.03 4.88 19.44
N GLU A 164 -2.39 3.84 20.02
CA GLU A 164 -3.01 2.52 20.25
C GLU A 164 -4.15 2.55 21.29
N ALA A 165 -4.13 3.47 22.23
CA ALA A 165 -5.04 3.43 23.37
C ALA A 165 -6.32 4.29 23.22
N LYS A 166 -6.44 5.15 22.21
CA LYS A 166 -7.47 6.20 22.19
C LYS A 166 -8.30 6.27 20.93
N ASP A 167 -7.73 5.92 19.79
CA ASP A 167 -8.32 6.20 18.49
C ASP A 167 -8.80 4.93 17.81
N LEU A 168 -9.70 5.07 16.88
CA LEU A 168 -10.07 3.97 16.01
C LEU A 168 -8.95 3.73 14.99
N VAL A 169 -8.56 2.47 14.83
CA VAL A 169 -7.56 2.03 13.86
C VAL A 169 -8.26 1.21 12.79
N VAL A 170 -8.21 1.68 11.55
CA VAL A 170 -8.75 0.99 10.37
C VAL A 170 -7.61 0.36 9.61
N VAL A 171 -7.60 -0.96 9.52
CA VAL A 171 -6.55 -1.74 8.84
C VAL A 171 -7.09 -2.25 7.51
N THR A 172 -6.49 -1.78 6.40
CA THR A 172 -6.95 -2.09 5.04
C THR A 172 -6.30 -3.36 4.47
N THR A 173 -6.31 -4.42 5.26
CA THR A 173 -5.89 -5.78 4.87
C THR A 173 -6.78 -6.81 5.54
N MET A 174 -6.50 -8.09 5.27
CA MET A 174 -7.16 -9.22 5.95
C MET A 174 -6.31 -9.70 7.11
N ARG A 175 -6.96 -10.04 8.23
CA ARG A 175 -6.30 -10.58 9.40
C ARG A 175 -5.56 -11.89 9.09
N GLU A 176 -6.15 -12.75 8.28
CA GLU A 176 -5.58 -14.02 7.86
C GLU A 176 -4.25 -13.86 7.11
N PHE A 177 -4.16 -12.83 6.26
CA PHE A 177 -2.92 -12.53 5.56
C PHE A 177 -1.92 -11.80 6.46
N ASP A 178 -2.36 -10.85 7.28
CA ASP A 178 -1.51 -10.11 8.20
C ASP A 178 -0.85 -11.05 9.23
N GLY A 179 -1.60 -12.03 9.75
CA GLY A 179 -1.07 -13.05 10.66
C GLY A 179 -0.60 -12.48 12.00
N VAL A 180 -1.31 -11.49 12.51
CA VAL A 180 -1.17 -11.05 13.90
C VAL A 180 -1.94 -12.04 14.77
N ASP A 181 -1.21 -12.79 15.63
CA ASP A 181 -1.76 -13.92 16.39
C ASP A 181 -2.70 -13.48 17.52
N ASP A 182 -2.40 -12.35 18.15
CA ASP A 182 -3.22 -11.83 19.26
C ASP A 182 -4.55 -11.27 18.76
N GLU A 183 -5.60 -11.39 19.58
CA GLU A 183 -6.86 -10.70 19.32
C GLU A 183 -6.59 -9.19 19.27
N PRO A 184 -7.03 -8.52 18.19
CA PRO A 184 -6.82 -7.09 18.06
C PRO A 184 -7.52 -6.34 19.20
N ALA A 185 -6.92 -5.26 19.65
CA ALA A 185 -7.57 -4.37 20.62
C ALA A 185 -8.94 -3.91 20.09
N SER A 186 -9.85 -3.58 20.99
CA SER A 186 -11.26 -3.28 20.64
C SER A 186 -11.43 -2.10 19.69
N ASN A 187 -10.42 -1.24 19.58
CA ASN A 187 -10.36 -0.10 18.67
C ASN A 187 -9.74 -0.43 17.30
N ILE A 188 -9.26 -1.66 17.05
CA ILE A 188 -8.68 -2.06 15.76
C ILE A 188 -9.74 -2.78 14.91
N ARG A 189 -9.93 -2.34 13.67
CA ARG A 189 -10.88 -2.90 12.71
C ARG A 189 -10.16 -3.30 11.42
N TYR A 190 -10.10 -4.60 11.15
CA TYR A 190 -9.70 -5.13 9.85
C TYR A 190 -10.90 -5.05 8.91
N VAL A 191 -10.78 -4.26 7.85
CA VAL A 191 -11.89 -4.01 6.90
C VAL A 191 -11.70 -4.72 5.56
N GLY A 192 -10.54 -5.31 5.33
CA GLY A 192 -10.16 -5.89 4.06
C GLY A 192 -9.40 -4.91 3.16
N PRO A 193 -8.79 -5.42 2.08
CA PRO A 193 -8.03 -4.58 1.16
C PRO A 193 -8.97 -3.64 0.39
N VAL A 194 -8.53 -2.40 0.22
CA VAL A 194 -9.19 -1.42 -0.66
C VAL A 194 -8.65 -1.65 -2.06
N LEU A 195 -9.47 -2.21 -2.91
CA LEU A 195 -9.13 -2.60 -4.27
C LEU A 195 -10.01 -1.87 -5.29
N PRO A 196 -9.53 -1.68 -6.53
CA PRO A 196 -10.39 -1.25 -7.63
C PRO A 196 -11.48 -2.31 -7.91
N ASP A 197 -12.43 -1.96 -8.80
CA ASP A 197 -13.51 -2.87 -9.18
C ASP A 197 -12.94 -4.18 -9.74
N LEU A 198 -13.12 -5.27 -9.00
CA LEU A 198 -12.62 -6.60 -9.33
C LEU A 198 -13.39 -7.26 -10.49
N ASP A 199 -14.58 -6.78 -10.78
CA ASP A 199 -15.43 -7.29 -11.86
C ASP A 199 -15.31 -6.45 -13.14
N SER A 200 -14.28 -5.59 -13.21
CA SER A 200 -13.98 -4.82 -14.41
C SER A 200 -13.77 -5.72 -15.62
N THR A 201 -14.51 -5.46 -16.68
CA THR A 201 -14.40 -6.17 -17.98
C THR A 201 -13.45 -5.45 -18.95
N ALA A 202 -12.65 -4.50 -18.47
CA ALA A 202 -11.68 -3.82 -19.30
C ALA A 202 -10.67 -4.83 -19.86
N GLY A 203 -10.52 -4.86 -21.18
CA GLY A 203 -9.51 -5.68 -21.84
C GLY A 203 -8.13 -5.01 -21.78
N TRP A 204 -7.09 -5.82 -22.00
CA TRP A 204 -5.73 -5.35 -22.19
C TRP A 204 -5.20 -5.73 -23.58
N PRO A 205 -4.25 -5.00 -24.17
CA PRO A 205 -3.76 -5.24 -25.54
C PRO A 205 -2.79 -6.43 -25.59
N SER A 206 -3.33 -7.66 -25.48
CA SER A 206 -2.52 -8.89 -25.59
C SER A 206 -1.92 -9.01 -27.00
N PRO A 207 -0.59 -9.19 -27.14
CA PRO A 207 0.05 -9.43 -28.42
C PRO A 207 -0.01 -10.89 -28.86
N TRP A 208 -0.48 -11.79 -27.99
CA TRP A 208 -0.56 -13.23 -28.28
C TRP A 208 -1.96 -13.64 -28.68
N GLU A 209 -2.02 -14.69 -29.51
CA GLU A 209 -3.29 -15.32 -29.86
C GLU A 209 -3.98 -15.87 -28.61
N ALA A 210 -5.31 -15.79 -28.57
CA ALA A 210 -6.09 -16.31 -27.45
C ALA A 210 -5.93 -17.84 -27.24
N THR A 211 -5.46 -18.54 -28.28
CA THR A 211 -5.19 -19.99 -28.29
C THR A 211 -3.77 -20.35 -27.82
N ASP A 212 -2.92 -19.38 -27.51
CA ASP A 212 -1.56 -19.66 -27.02
C ASP A 212 -1.63 -20.38 -25.66
N PRO A 213 -1.16 -21.66 -25.57
CA PRO A 213 -1.32 -22.47 -24.37
C PRO A 213 -0.33 -22.12 -23.25
N ARG A 214 0.66 -21.27 -23.52
CA ARG A 214 1.68 -20.90 -22.53
C ARG A 214 1.05 -20.09 -21.39
N PRO A 215 1.38 -20.39 -20.13
CA PRO A 215 0.87 -19.60 -19.00
C PRO A 215 1.37 -18.16 -19.07
N LEU A 216 0.50 -17.23 -18.66
CA LEU A 216 0.82 -15.80 -18.59
C LEU A 216 1.40 -15.47 -17.20
N VAL A 217 2.57 -14.83 -17.20
CA VAL A 217 3.22 -14.33 -15.99
C VAL A 217 3.24 -12.80 -16.04
N LEU A 218 2.65 -12.18 -15.03
CA LEU A 218 2.71 -10.73 -14.84
C LEU A 218 3.90 -10.38 -13.95
N VAL A 219 4.76 -9.46 -14.40
CA VAL A 219 5.89 -8.94 -13.61
C VAL A 219 5.63 -7.47 -13.28
N SER A 220 5.62 -7.12 -11.99
CA SER A 220 5.46 -5.75 -11.51
C SER A 220 6.37 -5.50 -10.31
N LEU A 221 7.47 -4.77 -10.54
CA LEU A 221 8.56 -4.63 -9.57
C LEU A 221 8.53 -3.34 -8.76
N SER A 222 7.83 -2.31 -9.16
CA SER A 222 7.46 -1.08 -8.40
C SER A 222 6.94 0.01 -9.34
N THR A 223 6.10 0.89 -8.81
CA THR A 223 5.69 2.13 -9.48
C THR A 223 6.48 3.34 -8.97
N MET A 224 7.23 3.20 -7.88
CA MET A 224 7.96 4.32 -7.26
C MET A 224 9.29 4.60 -7.95
N ILE A 225 9.58 5.88 -8.17
CA ILE A 225 10.88 6.36 -8.68
C ILE A 225 11.99 5.90 -7.74
N GLY A 226 13.00 5.20 -8.27
CA GLY A 226 14.19 4.75 -7.54
C GLY A 226 14.07 3.42 -6.79
N GLN A 227 12.91 2.76 -6.77
CA GLN A 227 12.77 1.39 -6.23
C GLN A 227 12.89 0.32 -7.32
N GLY A 228 12.52 0.61 -8.57
CA GLY A 228 12.73 -0.28 -9.71
C GLY A 228 14.02 0.10 -10.45
N SER A 229 15.10 -0.69 -10.33
CA SER A 229 16.26 -0.46 -11.17
C SER A 229 16.04 -1.10 -12.54
N SER A 230 16.43 -0.40 -13.63
CA SER A 230 16.43 -0.98 -14.98
C SER A 230 17.26 -2.26 -15.04
N THR A 231 18.31 -2.35 -14.23
CA THR A 231 19.17 -3.53 -14.11
C THR A 231 18.42 -4.74 -13.56
N LEU A 232 17.60 -4.56 -12.49
CA LEU A 232 16.81 -5.66 -11.94
C LEU A 232 15.71 -6.07 -12.93
N ALA A 233 15.00 -5.09 -13.52
CA ALA A 233 13.96 -5.35 -14.50
C ALA A 233 14.49 -6.13 -15.72
N GLN A 234 15.64 -5.70 -16.28
CA GLN A 234 16.30 -6.42 -17.36
C GLN A 234 16.71 -7.83 -16.97
N ARG A 235 17.33 -7.99 -15.79
CA ARG A 235 17.76 -9.30 -15.29
C ARG A 235 16.58 -10.26 -15.10
N VAL A 236 15.43 -9.77 -14.65
CA VAL A 236 14.19 -10.57 -14.55
C VAL A 236 13.72 -11.02 -15.93
N LEU A 237 13.72 -10.14 -16.93
CA LEU A 237 13.39 -10.49 -18.31
C LEU A 237 14.33 -11.53 -18.89
N ASP A 238 15.66 -11.37 -18.67
CA ASP A 238 16.67 -12.27 -19.18
C ASP A 238 16.54 -13.69 -18.58
N VAL A 239 16.27 -13.77 -17.28
CA VAL A 239 16.09 -15.07 -16.59
C VAL A 239 14.81 -15.78 -17.03
N LEU A 240 13.77 -15.04 -17.41
CA LEU A 240 12.50 -15.60 -17.86
C LEU A 240 12.45 -15.87 -19.37
N ALA A 241 13.47 -15.48 -20.15
CA ALA A 241 13.47 -15.52 -21.62
C ALA A 241 13.29 -16.93 -22.20
N ASP A 242 13.95 -17.94 -21.60
CA ASP A 242 13.96 -19.32 -22.10
C ASP A 242 12.84 -20.20 -21.51
N ASN A 243 11.98 -19.64 -20.68
CA ASN A 243 10.85 -20.36 -20.11
C ASN A 243 9.67 -20.46 -21.09
N ALA A 244 8.96 -21.59 -21.07
CA ALA A 244 7.76 -21.79 -21.89
C ALA A 244 6.55 -21.03 -21.33
N ILE A 245 6.68 -19.72 -21.17
CA ILE A 245 5.70 -18.79 -20.61
C ILE A 245 5.53 -17.57 -21.51
N ARG A 246 4.45 -16.82 -21.29
CA ARG A 246 4.26 -15.44 -21.80
C ARG A 246 4.50 -14.48 -20.64
N VAL A 247 5.27 -13.44 -20.86
CA VAL A 247 5.62 -12.46 -19.81
C VAL A 247 5.08 -11.08 -20.16
N VAL A 248 4.29 -10.51 -19.28
CA VAL A 248 3.94 -9.08 -19.31
C VAL A 248 4.67 -8.42 -18.16
N MET A 249 5.48 -7.42 -18.46
CA MET A 249 6.13 -6.60 -17.45
C MET A 249 5.53 -5.19 -17.45
N THR A 250 5.17 -4.69 -16.25
CA THR A 250 4.81 -3.29 -16.05
C THR A 250 5.93 -2.58 -15.29
N THR A 251 6.38 -1.42 -15.82
CA THR A 251 7.58 -0.72 -15.34
C THR A 251 7.28 0.52 -14.49
N GLY A 252 6.00 0.94 -14.42
CA GLY A 252 5.60 2.16 -13.70
C GLY A 252 6.28 3.40 -14.26
N SER A 253 7.17 4.00 -13.48
CA SER A 253 7.89 5.22 -13.86
C SER A 253 9.11 5.00 -14.77
N LEU A 254 9.59 3.75 -14.91
CA LEU A 254 10.70 3.43 -15.81
C LEU A 254 10.18 3.36 -17.26
N SER A 255 10.89 4.03 -18.20
CA SER A 255 10.53 3.95 -19.63
C SER A 255 10.70 2.54 -20.19
N PRO A 256 9.66 1.93 -20.79
CA PRO A 256 9.74 0.58 -21.37
C PRO A 256 10.85 0.42 -22.40
N GLU A 257 11.15 1.47 -23.17
CA GLU A 257 12.18 1.44 -24.24
C GLU A 257 13.60 1.27 -23.69
N THR A 258 13.81 1.42 -22.38
CA THR A 258 15.11 1.17 -21.74
C THR A 258 15.41 -0.31 -21.54
N LEU A 259 14.42 -1.17 -21.79
CA LEU A 259 14.51 -2.62 -21.59
C LEU A 259 14.50 -3.38 -22.91
N ASN A 260 15.27 -4.46 -22.99
CA ASN A 260 15.28 -5.39 -24.11
C ASN A 260 14.35 -6.56 -23.81
N ALA A 261 13.11 -6.52 -24.33
CA ALA A 261 12.14 -7.59 -24.15
C ALA A 261 12.52 -8.83 -24.99
N PRO A 262 12.66 -10.03 -24.41
CA PRO A 262 12.83 -11.26 -25.17
C PRO A 262 11.54 -11.64 -25.92
N GLY A 263 11.63 -12.61 -26.83
CA GLY A 263 10.53 -12.97 -27.75
C GLY A 263 9.27 -13.52 -27.05
N ASN A 264 9.36 -13.93 -25.80
CA ASN A 264 8.23 -14.37 -24.99
C ASN A 264 7.68 -13.27 -24.06
N ALA A 265 8.21 -12.02 -24.14
CA ALA A 265 7.84 -10.93 -23.24
C ALA A 265 7.38 -9.68 -23.99
N VAL A 266 6.51 -8.90 -23.33
CA VAL A 266 6.17 -7.53 -23.69
C VAL A 266 6.28 -6.64 -22.46
N VAL A 267 6.67 -5.39 -22.68
CA VAL A 267 6.89 -4.41 -21.62
C VAL A 267 5.97 -3.21 -21.84
N PHE A 268 5.24 -2.84 -20.78
CA PHE A 268 4.39 -1.67 -20.76
C PHE A 268 4.80 -0.75 -19.62
N GLY A 269 4.58 0.55 -19.76
CA GLY A 269 4.74 1.50 -18.65
C GLY A 269 3.72 1.22 -17.55
N VAL A 270 2.45 1.34 -17.88
CA VAL A 270 1.32 1.09 -16.97
C VAL A 270 0.21 0.34 -17.71
N ILE A 271 -0.30 -0.71 -17.09
CA ILE A 271 -1.57 -1.35 -17.44
C ILE A 271 -2.35 -1.49 -16.12
N PRO A 272 -3.65 -1.18 -16.09
CA PRO A 272 -4.49 -1.53 -14.97
C PRO A 272 -4.41 -3.04 -14.70
N HIS A 273 -3.94 -3.42 -13.52
CA HIS A 273 -3.71 -4.85 -13.21
C HIS A 273 -5.02 -5.63 -13.22
N GLU A 274 -6.14 -5.03 -12.84
CA GLU A 274 -7.48 -5.63 -12.89
C GLU A 274 -7.87 -6.09 -14.30
N ALA A 275 -7.33 -5.46 -15.34
CA ALA A 275 -7.60 -5.86 -16.71
C ALA A 275 -6.86 -7.13 -17.14
N ILE A 276 -5.70 -7.41 -16.56
CA ILE A 276 -4.84 -8.54 -16.97
C ILE A 276 -4.86 -9.71 -15.96
N LEU A 277 -5.05 -9.44 -14.67
CA LEU A 277 -5.02 -10.45 -13.60
C LEU A 277 -5.95 -11.65 -13.83
N PRO A 278 -7.14 -11.52 -14.44
CA PRO A 278 -7.99 -12.66 -14.75
C PRO A 278 -7.33 -13.75 -15.64
N GLU A 279 -6.33 -13.36 -16.45
CA GLU A 279 -5.61 -14.27 -17.34
C GLU A 279 -4.28 -14.75 -16.74
N VAL A 280 -3.82 -14.16 -15.65
CA VAL A 280 -2.49 -14.40 -15.09
C VAL A 280 -2.41 -15.72 -14.35
N ALA A 281 -1.39 -16.49 -14.68
CA ALA A 281 -1.09 -17.75 -14.01
C ALA A 281 -0.24 -17.57 -12.74
N VAL A 282 0.72 -16.65 -12.76
CA VAL A 282 1.60 -16.28 -11.62
C VAL A 282 1.93 -14.79 -11.74
N MET A 283 1.97 -14.09 -10.62
CA MET A 283 2.49 -12.72 -10.57
C MET A 283 3.85 -12.66 -9.86
N VAL A 284 4.85 -12.09 -10.52
CA VAL A 284 6.13 -11.71 -9.91
C VAL A 284 6.01 -10.27 -9.42
N THR A 285 6.23 -10.05 -8.13
CA THR A 285 6.03 -8.74 -7.49
C THR A 285 7.19 -8.37 -6.57
N HIS A 286 7.35 -7.07 -6.32
CA HIS A 286 8.28 -6.56 -5.30
C HIS A 286 7.75 -6.66 -3.85
N GLY A 287 6.52 -7.16 -3.67
CA GLY A 287 5.90 -7.25 -2.34
C GLY A 287 5.09 -6.01 -1.91
N GLY A 288 4.76 -5.11 -2.83
CA GLY A 288 3.84 -4.01 -2.52
C GLY A 288 2.44 -4.53 -2.18
N HIS A 289 1.89 -4.12 -1.02
CA HIS A 289 0.63 -4.64 -0.48
C HIS A 289 -0.53 -4.60 -1.49
N GLY A 290 -0.73 -3.47 -2.19
CA GLY A 290 -1.80 -3.35 -3.18
C GLY A 290 -1.69 -4.35 -4.34
N SER A 291 -0.48 -4.58 -4.85
CA SER A 291 -0.22 -5.55 -5.92
C SER A 291 -0.47 -6.98 -5.45
N VAL A 292 -0.05 -7.30 -4.24
CA VAL A 292 -0.26 -8.64 -3.63
C VAL A 292 -1.74 -8.89 -3.40
N MET A 293 -2.46 -7.96 -2.80
CA MET A 293 -3.91 -8.10 -2.57
C MET A 293 -4.69 -8.15 -3.88
N GLY A 294 -4.31 -7.36 -4.88
CA GLY A 294 -4.91 -7.42 -6.22
C GLY A 294 -4.75 -8.79 -6.88
N ALA A 295 -3.55 -9.38 -6.83
CA ALA A 295 -3.31 -10.72 -7.35
C ALA A 295 -4.12 -11.78 -6.60
N LEU A 296 -4.12 -11.73 -5.27
CA LEU A 296 -4.88 -12.67 -4.43
C LEU A 296 -6.38 -12.55 -4.63
N ALA A 297 -6.91 -11.35 -4.88
CA ALA A 297 -8.31 -11.12 -5.21
C ALA A 297 -8.78 -11.80 -6.52
N HIS A 298 -7.82 -12.21 -7.37
CA HIS A 298 -8.04 -12.98 -8.60
C HIS A 298 -7.54 -14.43 -8.49
N GLY A 299 -7.22 -14.89 -7.29
CA GLY A 299 -6.71 -16.25 -7.06
C GLY A 299 -5.36 -16.51 -7.73
N VAL A 300 -4.54 -15.48 -7.94
CA VAL A 300 -3.24 -15.57 -8.61
C VAL A 300 -2.14 -15.79 -7.58
N PRO A 301 -1.38 -16.91 -7.66
CA PRO A 301 -0.24 -17.17 -6.81
C PRO A 301 0.94 -16.25 -7.16
N LEU A 302 1.86 -16.09 -6.23
CA LEU A 302 2.86 -15.05 -6.21
C LEU A 302 4.31 -15.58 -6.20
N VAL A 303 5.22 -14.86 -6.85
CA VAL A 303 6.65 -14.92 -6.56
C VAL A 303 7.08 -13.51 -6.14
N CYS A 304 7.60 -13.37 -4.93
CA CYS A 304 8.01 -12.08 -4.38
C CYS A 304 9.52 -11.91 -4.48
N ILE A 305 9.96 -10.82 -5.11
CA ILE A 305 11.33 -10.33 -5.04
C ILE A 305 11.27 -9.05 -4.21
N PRO A 306 11.45 -9.11 -2.88
CA PRO A 306 11.23 -7.94 -2.04
C PRO A 306 12.20 -6.81 -2.41
N GLY A 307 11.68 -5.61 -2.49
CA GLY A 307 12.47 -4.41 -2.68
C GLY A 307 13.08 -3.92 -1.36
N VAL A 308 13.49 -2.67 -1.34
CA VAL A 308 14.20 -2.04 -0.20
C VAL A 308 13.27 -1.39 0.83
N ALA A 309 11.98 -1.27 0.56
CA ALA A 309 11.04 -0.73 1.54
C ALA A 309 10.83 -1.72 2.69
N ALA A 310 10.75 -1.20 3.92
CA ALA A 310 10.78 -2.00 5.15
C ALA A 310 9.63 -3.02 5.27
N ASP A 311 8.48 -2.77 4.63
CA ASP A 311 7.30 -3.65 4.63
C ASP A 311 7.41 -4.81 3.62
N GLN A 312 8.16 -4.64 2.53
CA GLN A 312 8.19 -5.60 1.43
C GLN A 312 8.76 -6.97 1.80
N PRO A 313 9.85 -7.09 2.59
CA PRO A 313 10.31 -8.37 3.10
C PRO A 313 9.25 -9.06 3.98
N ILE A 314 8.55 -8.30 4.84
CA ILE A 314 7.48 -8.82 5.71
C ILE A 314 6.32 -9.35 4.87
N VAL A 315 5.94 -8.65 3.80
CA VAL A 315 4.92 -9.14 2.85
C VAL A 315 5.39 -10.41 2.15
N GLY A 316 6.67 -10.50 1.75
CA GLY A 316 7.26 -11.70 1.17
C GLY A 316 7.20 -12.91 2.10
N GLU A 317 7.55 -12.73 3.37
CA GLU A 317 7.42 -13.75 4.42
C GLU A 317 5.96 -14.20 4.59
N ARG A 318 5.01 -13.27 4.52
CA ARG A 318 3.59 -13.62 4.61
C ARG A 318 3.10 -14.43 3.42
N ILE A 319 3.55 -14.11 2.21
CA ILE A 319 3.26 -14.89 0.99
C ILE A 319 3.66 -16.38 1.17
N GLU A 320 4.85 -16.62 1.72
CA GLU A 320 5.30 -17.99 2.00
C GLU A 320 4.53 -18.63 3.15
N ALA A 321 4.34 -17.90 4.26
CA ALA A 321 3.68 -18.43 5.46
C ALA A 321 2.23 -18.83 5.22
N VAL A 322 1.48 -18.14 4.35
CA VAL A 322 0.10 -18.50 3.98
C VAL A 322 0.04 -19.43 2.77
N GLY A 323 1.20 -19.82 2.21
CA GLY A 323 1.30 -20.81 1.13
C GLY A 323 0.80 -20.32 -0.23
N VAL A 324 0.71 -19.01 -0.47
CA VAL A 324 0.23 -18.46 -1.74
C VAL A 324 1.35 -18.18 -2.75
N GLY A 325 2.59 -18.49 -2.40
CA GLY A 325 3.74 -18.26 -3.27
C GLY A 325 5.08 -18.49 -2.60
N ARG A 326 6.12 -17.96 -3.25
CA ARG A 326 7.51 -18.06 -2.83
C ARG A 326 8.19 -16.70 -2.83
N MET A 327 9.23 -16.57 -2.02
CA MET A 327 10.11 -15.42 -2.02
C MET A 327 11.45 -15.79 -2.67
N VAL A 328 11.98 -14.89 -3.51
CA VAL A 328 13.31 -14.94 -4.10
C VAL A 328 14.10 -13.75 -3.60
N ALA A 329 15.25 -13.99 -3.00
CA ALA A 329 16.11 -12.90 -2.55
C ALA A 329 16.61 -12.05 -3.74
N PRO A 330 16.77 -10.73 -3.59
CA PRO A 330 17.18 -9.84 -4.69
C PRO A 330 18.53 -10.21 -5.33
N ASP A 331 19.44 -10.81 -4.57
CA ASP A 331 20.73 -11.32 -5.06
C ASP A 331 20.63 -12.71 -5.73
N ALA A 332 19.56 -13.46 -5.43
CA ALA A 332 19.26 -14.79 -5.98
C ALA A 332 18.29 -14.76 -7.19
N VAL A 333 18.13 -13.63 -7.89
CA VAL A 333 17.22 -13.50 -9.06
C VAL A 333 17.47 -14.52 -10.14
N GLY A 334 18.70 -15.11 -10.22
CA GLY A 334 19.00 -16.23 -11.11
C GLY A 334 18.11 -17.47 -10.91
N GLU A 335 17.51 -17.65 -9.73
CA GLU A 335 16.64 -18.77 -9.38
C GLU A 335 15.15 -18.50 -9.76
N LEU A 336 14.83 -17.30 -10.26
CA LEU A 336 13.47 -16.89 -10.52
C LEU A 336 12.74 -17.80 -11.52
N GLY A 337 13.43 -18.24 -12.59
CA GLY A 337 12.84 -19.11 -13.61
C GLY A 337 12.36 -20.45 -13.02
N ASP A 338 13.19 -21.08 -12.21
CA ASP A 338 12.86 -22.33 -11.53
C ASP A 338 11.75 -22.14 -10.49
N THR A 339 11.80 -21.01 -9.74
CA THR A 339 10.77 -20.68 -8.74
C THR A 339 9.40 -20.44 -9.40
N VAL A 340 9.35 -19.71 -10.53
CA VAL A 340 8.12 -19.53 -11.32
C VAL A 340 7.60 -20.86 -11.83
N ALA A 341 8.48 -21.73 -12.36
CA ALA A 341 8.10 -23.06 -12.83
C ALA A 341 7.55 -23.92 -11.68
N GLN A 342 8.14 -23.86 -10.49
CA GLN A 342 7.65 -24.54 -9.30
C GLN A 342 6.23 -24.05 -8.92
N VAL A 343 6.04 -22.73 -8.83
CA VAL A 343 4.72 -22.13 -8.45
C VAL A 343 3.65 -22.44 -9.51
N LEU A 344 4.03 -22.54 -10.79
CA LEU A 344 3.12 -22.93 -11.87
C LEU A 344 2.71 -24.42 -11.80
N SER A 345 3.66 -25.30 -11.44
CA SER A 345 3.43 -26.76 -11.46
C SER A 345 2.81 -27.30 -10.18
N ASP A 346 3.07 -26.68 -9.03
CA ASP A 346 2.48 -27.08 -7.74
C ASP A 346 1.14 -26.39 -7.53
N THR A 347 0.08 -27.17 -7.70
CA THR A 347 -1.32 -26.69 -7.58
C THR A 347 -1.69 -26.20 -6.18
N SER A 348 -0.90 -26.51 -5.14
CA SER A 348 -1.14 -26.06 -3.77
C SER A 348 -1.14 -24.53 -3.66
N TYR A 349 -0.21 -23.84 -4.35
CA TYR A 349 -0.15 -22.38 -4.38
C TYR A 349 -1.41 -21.75 -4.99
N ARG A 350 -1.89 -22.31 -6.11
CA ARG A 350 -3.13 -21.85 -6.75
C ARG A 350 -4.34 -22.10 -5.84
N THR A 351 -4.38 -23.23 -5.15
CA THR A 351 -5.46 -23.57 -4.23
C THR A 351 -5.47 -22.59 -3.05
N ALA A 352 -4.33 -22.29 -2.46
CA ALA A 352 -4.21 -21.31 -1.39
C ALA A 352 -4.58 -19.89 -1.86
N ALA A 353 -4.14 -19.48 -3.05
CA ALA A 353 -4.49 -18.19 -3.62
C ALA A 353 -6.01 -18.05 -3.86
N ARG A 354 -6.67 -19.10 -4.35
CA ARG A 354 -8.14 -19.11 -4.48
C ARG A 354 -8.87 -19.09 -3.15
N HIS A 355 -8.29 -19.70 -2.11
CA HIS A 355 -8.84 -19.56 -0.76
C HIS A 355 -8.80 -18.09 -0.31
N MET A 356 -7.68 -17.41 -0.54
CA MET A 356 -7.55 -15.98 -0.23
C MET A 356 -8.51 -15.12 -1.08
N GLU A 357 -8.68 -15.43 -2.37
CA GLU A 357 -9.69 -14.79 -3.22
C GLU A 357 -11.08 -14.86 -2.58
N ALA A 358 -11.49 -16.07 -2.14
CA ALA A 358 -12.79 -16.27 -1.52
C ALA A 358 -12.96 -15.49 -0.20
N LEU A 359 -11.89 -15.27 0.56
CA LEU A 359 -11.90 -14.43 1.75
C LEU A 359 -12.00 -12.94 1.37
N ILE A 360 -11.17 -12.47 0.44
CA ILE A 360 -11.17 -11.06 -0.02
C ILE A 360 -12.56 -10.68 -0.56
N ARG A 361 -13.20 -11.53 -1.38
CA ARG A 361 -14.52 -11.25 -1.95
C ARG A 361 -15.66 -11.17 -0.93
N ARG A 362 -15.44 -11.62 0.31
CA ARG A 362 -16.41 -11.47 1.42
C ARG A 362 -16.22 -10.14 2.16
N LEU A 363 -15.08 -9.51 1.97
CA LEU A 363 -14.74 -8.25 2.57
C LEU A 363 -14.94 -7.15 1.54
N ASP A 364 -15.50 -6.04 1.96
CA ASP A 364 -15.57 -4.82 1.16
C ASP A 364 -14.76 -3.74 1.87
N GLY A 365 -13.47 -3.68 1.55
CA GLY A 365 -12.54 -2.76 2.19
C GLY A 365 -12.92 -1.29 2.03
N ILE A 366 -13.58 -0.94 0.93
CA ILE A 366 -14.07 0.42 0.67
C ILE A 366 -15.25 0.73 1.57
N THR A 367 -16.34 -0.05 1.46
CA THR A 367 -17.58 0.15 2.24
C THR A 367 -17.35 -0.10 3.72
N GLY A 368 -16.59 -1.15 4.07
CA GLY A 368 -16.23 -1.47 5.45
C GLY A 368 -15.35 -0.39 6.09
N GLY A 369 -14.39 0.13 5.34
CA GLY A 369 -13.53 1.24 5.77
C GLY A 369 -14.32 2.52 6.02
N ALA A 370 -15.21 2.89 5.10
CA ALA A 370 -16.10 4.04 5.27
C ALA A 370 -16.99 3.89 6.50
N SER A 371 -17.62 2.73 6.69
CA SER A 371 -18.48 2.46 7.85
C SER A 371 -17.70 2.46 9.17
N ALA A 372 -16.47 1.96 9.17
CA ALA A 372 -15.59 2.04 10.33
C ALA A 372 -15.26 3.49 10.69
N VAL A 373 -14.91 4.32 9.68
CA VAL A 373 -14.62 5.74 9.88
C VAL A 373 -15.86 6.49 10.42
N GLU A 374 -17.06 6.23 9.89
CA GLU A 374 -18.31 6.80 10.40
C GLU A 374 -18.54 6.44 11.87
N SER A 375 -18.23 5.19 12.29
CA SER A 375 -18.42 4.73 13.66
C SER A 375 -17.55 5.44 14.71
N ALA A 376 -16.47 6.11 14.28
CA ALA A 376 -15.64 6.91 15.18
C ALA A 376 -16.39 8.11 15.79
N LEU A 377 -17.48 8.55 15.17
CA LEU A 377 -18.32 9.64 15.66
C LEU A 377 -19.22 9.22 16.81
N ASP A 378 -19.55 7.92 16.93
CA ASP A 378 -20.42 7.36 17.97
C ASP A 378 -19.69 7.15 19.30
N GLN A 379 -18.36 7.36 19.33
CA GLN A 379 -17.52 7.13 20.51
C GLN A 379 -17.28 8.41 21.35
N ARG A 380 -17.97 9.52 21.01
CA ARG A 380 -17.90 10.80 21.75
C ARG A 380 -18.89 10.87 22.90
#